data_dbfad8a9228c4eb33faba980ec99d805
#
_entry.id   dbfad8a9228c4eb33faba980ec99d805
#
_cell.length_a   1.000
_cell.length_b   1.000
_cell.length_c   1.000
_cell.angle_alpha   90.00
_cell.angle_beta   90.00
_cell.angle_gamma   90.00
#
_symmetry.space_group_name_H-M   'P 1'
#
loop_
_entity.id
_entity.type
_entity.pdbx_description
1 polymer ?
#
loop_
_entity_poly.entity_id
_entity_poly.type
_entity_poly.pdbx_seq_one_letter_code
_entity_poly.pdbx_strand_id
1 'polypeptide(L)' 'TLGIRKQLVNLKPEQKVIIDLAYFNGYTQDEISKEMGIPLGTVKTRMRSAILELRKLLQ' A
#
# COMPACT_ATOMS: atom_id res chain seq x y z
N THR A 1 16.78 10.80 9.51
CA THR A 1 15.36 11.05 9.78
C THR A 1 14.46 10.11 9.01
N LEU A 2 14.66 10.00 7.69
CA LEU A 2 13.87 9.07 6.89
C LEU A 2 14.10 7.62 7.31
N GLY A 3 15.32 7.28 7.68
CA GLY A 3 15.65 5.94 8.16
C GLY A 3 14.93 5.60 9.45
N ILE A 4 14.83 6.56 10.36
CA ILE A 4 14.13 6.39 11.61
C ILE A 4 12.65 6.12 11.36
N ARG A 5 12.04 6.90 10.46
CA ARG A 5 10.63 6.73 10.13
C ARG A 5 10.35 5.38 9.47
N LYS A 6 11.28 4.92 8.63
CA LYS A 6 11.16 3.59 8.04
C LYS A 6 11.09 2.49 9.08
N GLN A 7 11.79 2.67 10.21
CA GLN A 7 11.78 1.69 11.28
C GLN A 7 10.43 1.66 12.02
N LEU A 8 9.66 2.74 11.94
CA LEU A 8 8.35 2.81 12.58
C LEU A 8 7.25 2.24 11.71
N VAL A 9 7.55 1.99 10.43
CA VAL A 9 6.57 1.48 9.48
C VAL A 9 7.03 0.13 8.96
N ASN A 10 6.17 -0.86 9.13
CA ASN A 10 6.46 -2.23 8.71
C ASN A 10 5.57 -2.61 7.54
N LEU A 11 5.88 -2.05 6.36
CA LEU A 11 5.15 -2.39 5.15
C LEU A 11 5.67 -3.69 4.56
N LYS A 12 4.76 -4.62 4.35
CA LYS A 12 5.06 -5.86 3.66
C LYS A 12 5.23 -5.58 2.16
N PRO A 13 5.98 -6.42 1.42
CA PRO A 13 6.16 -6.19 -0.02
C PRO A 13 4.85 -6.03 -0.79
N GLU A 14 3.83 -6.83 -0.51
CA GLU A 14 2.54 -6.73 -1.19
C GLU A 14 1.82 -5.42 -0.87
N GLN A 15 2.02 -4.87 0.33
CA GLN A 15 1.45 -3.57 0.70
C GLN A 15 2.17 -2.44 -0.03
N LYS A 16 3.50 -2.55 -0.13
CA LYS A 16 4.30 -1.55 -0.81
C LYS A 16 3.97 -1.46 -2.28
N VAL A 17 3.80 -2.60 -2.94
CA VAL A 17 3.43 -2.65 -4.36
C VAL A 17 2.10 -1.93 -4.58
N ILE A 18 1.11 -2.18 -3.75
CA ILE A 18 -0.20 -1.54 -3.89
C ILE A 18 -0.11 -0.03 -3.72
N ILE A 19 0.66 0.43 -2.73
CA ILE A 19 0.86 1.87 -2.52
C ILE A 19 1.54 2.50 -3.74
N ASP A 20 2.57 1.85 -4.27
CA ASP A 20 3.27 2.35 -5.45
C ASP A 20 2.33 2.47 -6.65
N LEU A 21 1.52 1.45 -6.90
CA LEU A 21 0.59 1.47 -8.02
C LEU A 21 -0.48 2.54 -7.86
N ALA A 22 -1.02 2.69 -6.66
CA ALA A 22 -2.10 3.65 -6.41
C ALA A 22 -1.62 5.10 -6.43
N TYR A 23 -0.53 5.40 -5.72
CA TYR A 23 -0.14 6.78 -5.47
C TYR A 23 0.92 7.29 -6.43
N PHE A 24 1.82 6.43 -6.88
CA PHE A 24 2.89 6.87 -7.79
C PHE A 24 2.54 6.64 -9.25
N ASN A 25 1.76 5.59 -9.54
CA ASN A 25 1.38 5.29 -10.93
C ASN A 25 -0.06 5.67 -11.24
N GLY A 26 -0.83 6.12 -10.25
CA GLY A 26 -2.19 6.60 -10.46
C GLY A 26 -3.20 5.53 -10.84
N TYR A 27 -2.95 4.28 -10.50
CA TYR A 27 -3.87 3.20 -10.82
C TYR A 27 -5.09 3.22 -9.90
N THR A 28 -6.26 2.94 -10.48
CA THR A 28 -7.47 2.69 -9.68
C THR A 28 -7.36 1.30 -9.05
N GLN A 29 -8.22 1.02 -8.06
CA GLN A 29 -8.23 -0.31 -7.43
C GLN A 29 -8.59 -1.41 -8.44
N ASP A 30 -9.50 -1.12 -9.37
CA ASP A 30 -9.82 -2.05 -10.44
C ASP A 30 -8.60 -2.34 -11.31
N GLU A 31 -7.85 -1.31 -11.66
CA GLU A 31 -6.65 -1.46 -12.45
C GLU A 31 -5.59 -2.27 -11.70
N ILE A 32 -5.44 -2.02 -10.40
CA ILE A 32 -4.51 -2.78 -9.56
C ILE A 32 -4.92 -4.25 -9.51
N SER A 33 -6.21 -4.51 -9.36
CA SER A 33 -6.73 -5.88 -9.37
C SER A 33 -6.32 -6.62 -10.63
N LYS A 34 -6.46 -5.96 -11.78
CA LYS A 34 -6.10 -6.56 -13.06
C LYS A 34 -4.59 -6.70 -13.22
N GLU A 35 -3.85 -5.68 -12.82
CA GLU A 35 -2.40 -5.66 -12.95
C GLU A 35 -1.73 -6.74 -12.09
N MET A 36 -2.22 -6.91 -10.88
CA MET A 36 -1.67 -7.89 -9.94
C MET A 36 -2.30 -9.28 -10.07
N GLY A 37 -3.41 -9.40 -10.79
CA GLY A 37 -4.10 -10.68 -10.94
C GLY A 37 -4.72 -11.17 -9.64
N ILE A 38 -5.23 -10.25 -8.81
CA ILE A 38 -5.85 -10.59 -7.53
C ILE A 38 -7.27 -10.00 -7.46
N PRO A 39 -8.17 -10.57 -6.63
CA PRO A 39 -9.53 -10.05 -6.51
C PRO A 39 -9.54 -8.59 -6.00
N LEU A 40 -10.53 -7.82 -6.44
CA LEU A 40 -10.70 -6.44 -5.99
C LEU A 40 -10.81 -6.33 -4.48
N GLY A 41 -11.52 -7.25 -3.83
CA GLY A 41 -11.64 -7.28 -2.39
C GLY A 41 -10.28 -7.40 -1.70
N THR A 42 -9.37 -8.18 -2.29
CA THR A 42 -8.02 -8.33 -1.77
C THR A 42 -7.23 -7.02 -1.92
N VAL A 43 -7.41 -6.33 -3.05
CA VAL A 43 -6.78 -5.01 -3.26
C VAL A 43 -7.25 -4.04 -2.17
N LYS A 44 -8.54 -3.98 -1.93
CA LYS A 44 -9.11 -3.08 -0.91
C LYS A 44 -8.56 -3.40 0.48
N THR A 45 -8.51 -4.66 0.85
CA THR A 45 -7.98 -5.09 2.15
C THR A 45 -6.51 -4.72 2.31
N ARG A 46 -5.71 -5.00 1.29
CA ARG A 46 -4.27 -4.69 1.34
C ARG A 46 -4.01 -3.20 1.35
N MET A 47 -4.81 -2.43 0.59
CA MET A 47 -4.71 -0.98 0.57
C MET A 47 -5.00 -0.40 1.95
N ARG A 48 -6.07 -0.87 2.58
CA ARG A 48 -6.45 -0.44 3.91
C ARG A 48 -5.36 -0.74 4.93
N SER A 49 -4.83 -1.96 4.90
CA SER A 49 -3.73 -2.38 5.77
C SER A 49 -2.51 -1.49 5.59
N ALA A 50 -2.16 -1.20 4.34
CA ALA A 50 -1.00 -0.37 4.03
C ALA A 50 -1.19 1.06 4.55
N ILE A 51 -2.38 1.62 4.35
CA ILE A 51 -2.68 2.98 4.83
C ILE A 51 -2.64 3.04 6.34
N LEU A 52 -3.18 2.04 7.03
CA LEU A 52 -3.13 2.00 8.49
C LEU A 52 -1.70 1.97 9.00
N GLU A 53 -0.84 1.22 8.31
CA GLU A 53 0.57 1.16 8.67
C GLU A 53 1.24 2.51 8.43
N LEU A 54 0.95 3.17 7.32
CA LEU A 54 1.52 4.47 7.00
C LEU A 54 1.08 5.56 7.98
N ARG A 55 -0.12 5.46 8.52
CA ARG A 55 -0.62 6.44 9.49
C ARG A 55 0.23 6.50 10.75
N LYS A 56 0.96 5.46 11.05
CA LYS A 56 1.87 5.45 12.19
C LYS A 56 2.93 6.54 12.10
N LEU A 57 3.25 6.99 10.88
CA LEU A 57 4.19 8.08 10.68
C LEU A 57 3.65 9.43 11.15
N LEU A 58 2.34 9.55 11.30
CA LEU A 58 1.67 10.79 11.67
C LEU A 58 1.41 10.90 13.17
N GLN A 59 1.75 9.88 13.91
CA GLN A 59 1.52 9.82 15.36
C GLN A 59 2.74 10.24 16.15
#